data_350dd9947bc694e94d34da7ebc39928d
#
_entry.id   350dd9947bc694e94d34da7ebc39928d
#
_cell.length_a   1.000
_cell.length_b   1.000
_cell.length_c   1.000
_cell.angle_alpha   90.00
_cell.angle_beta   90.00
_cell.angle_gamma   90.00
#
_symmetry.space_group_name_H-M   'P 1'
#
loop_
_entity.id
_entity.type
_entity.pdbx_description
1 polymer ?
#
loop_
_entity_poly.entity_id
_entity_poly.type
_entity_poly.pdbx_seq_one_letter_code
_entity_poly.pdbx_strand_id
1 'polypeptide(L)'
;MHEQLNFSTGSPVKIKWCDYDHFKYPLHFHSEYEIVYIIKSSGKRFVGNNIEPYLEGDLVLLGSFLPHTYKSDPVYYQNNPDFRVNAIVLQFSKNFFQYAIGNYPEFYKVKNLLEEAQYGIYFKSCKETDSIKNKLKKALNLKNIDLLIECIKILSLMSTTENKELLNEDYFRPSIR
;
A
#
# COMPACT_ATOMS: atom_id res chain seq x y z
N MET A 1 -13.66 -10.60 -2.97
CA MET A 1 -14.39 -10.28 -1.73
C MET A 1 -14.26 -8.79 -1.46
N HIS A 2 -15.35 -8.07 -1.18
CA HIS A 2 -15.29 -6.66 -0.78
C HIS A 2 -15.01 -6.60 0.71
N GLU A 3 -13.88 -6.00 1.11
CA GLU A 3 -13.56 -5.75 2.51
C GLU A 3 -14.02 -4.34 2.88
N GLN A 4 -14.87 -4.24 3.89
CA GLN A 4 -15.27 -2.95 4.44
C GLN A 4 -14.34 -2.62 5.61
N LEU A 5 -13.39 -1.72 5.38
CA LEU A 5 -12.46 -1.28 6.41
C LEU A 5 -13.17 -0.31 7.36
N ASN A 6 -13.33 -0.70 8.61
CA ASN A 6 -13.79 0.20 9.66
C ASN A 6 -12.63 1.08 10.12
N PHE A 7 -12.57 2.32 9.63
CA PHE A 7 -11.77 3.35 10.27
C PHE A 7 -12.44 3.71 11.60
N SER A 8 -11.85 3.26 12.71
CA SER A 8 -12.33 3.64 14.03
C SER A 8 -12.36 5.18 14.14
N THR A 9 -13.54 5.74 14.44
CA THR A 9 -13.74 7.14 14.78
C THR A 9 -13.43 8.19 13.71
N GLY A 10 -13.65 7.91 12.42
CA GLY A 10 -13.60 8.94 11.37
C GLY A 10 -12.19 9.39 10.93
N SER A 11 -11.11 8.76 11.41
CA SER A 11 -9.77 9.08 10.91
C SER A 11 -9.62 8.63 9.45
N PRO A 12 -9.19 9.50 8.52
CA PRO A 12 -9.04 9.15 7.12
C PRO A 12 -7.77 8.35 6.82
N VAL A 13 -6.89 8.16 7.80
CA VAL A 13 -5.62 7.44 7.67
C VAL A 13 -5.47 6.42 8.79
N LYS A 14 -5.04 5.21 8.43
CA LYS A 14 -4.74 4.12 9.35
C LYS A 14 -3.42 3.49 8.98
N ILE A 15 -2.56 3.26 9.97
CA ILE A 15 -1.32 2.51 9.79
C ILE A 15 -1.27 1.34 10.77
N LYS A 16 -0.76 0.21 10.34
CA LYS A 16 -0.60 -0.98 11.18
C LYS A 16 0.71 -1.69 10.92
N TRP A 17 1.28 -2.26 11.98
CA TRP A 17 2.27 -3.32 11.90
C TRP A 17 1.55 -4.65 11.78
N CYS A 18 1.92 -5.42 10.77
CA CYS A 18 1.43 -6.78 10.55
C CYS A 18 2.49 -7.77 11.03
N ASP A 19 2.07 -8.71 11.86
CA ASP A 19 2.89 -9.83 12.33
C ASP A 19 2.05 -11.10 12.27
N TYR A 20 2.29 -11.93 11.26
CA TYR A 20 1.51 -13.12 10.95
C TYR A 20 2.43 -14.32 10.75
N ASP A 21 1.88 -15.54 10.94
CA ASP A 21 2.58 -16.76 10.53
C ASP A 21 2.72 -16.82 9.01
N HIS A 22 1.65 -16.46 8.28
CA HIS A 22 1.60 -16.33 6.84
C HIS A 22 0.48 -15.36 6.46
N PHE A 23 0.48 -14.85 5.23
CA PHE A 23 -0.65 -14.06 4.73
C PHE A 23 -1.91 -14.93 4.61
N LYS A 24 -3.01 -14.50 5.25
CA LYS A 24 -4.28 -15.26 5.38
C LYS A 24 -5.44 -14.64 4.60
N TYR A 25 -5.29 -13.39 4.16
CA TYR A 25 -6.38 -12.68 3.50
C TYR A 25 -6.57 -13.21 2.07
N PRO A 26 -7.81 -13.60 1.70
CA PRO A 26 -8.10 -13.96 0.32
C PRO A 26 -8.00 -12.76 -0.61
N LEU A 27 -8.14 -12.98 -1.92
CA LEU A 27 -8.26 -11.88 -2.89
C LEU A 27 -9.43 -10.98 -2.50
N HIS A 28 -9.16 -9.72 -2.25
CA HIS A 28 -10.12 -8.73 -1.77
C HIS A 28 -9.87 -7.36 -2.42
N PHE A 29 -10.79 -6.45 -2.22
CA PHE A 29 -10.67 -5.04 -2.60
C PHE A 29 -11.46 -4.16 -1.62
N HIS A 30 -11.07 -2.90 -1.52
CA HIS A 30 -11.69 -1.90 -0.66
C HIS A 30 -11.59 -0.50 -1.28
N SER A 31 -12.29 0.47 -0.73
CA SER A 31 -12.36 1.84 -1.28
C SER A 31 -11.12 2.69 -1.00
N GLU A 32 -10.30 2.28 -0.06
CA GLU A 32 -9.12 3.00 0.36
C GLU A 32 -7.95 2.75 -0.59
N TYR A 33 -7.01 3.71 -0.63
CA TYR A 33 -5.66 3.47 -1.11
C TYR A 33 -4.88 2.72 -0.05
N GLU A 34 -3.93 1.89 -0.48
CA GLU A 34 -3.10 1.12 0.43
C GLU A 34 -1.63 1.15 0.02
N ILE A 35 -0.75 1.47 0.96
CA ILE A 35 0.69 1.28 0.82
C ILE A 35 1.07 0.05 1.62
N VAL A 36 1.68 -0.94 0.95
CA VAL A 36 2.20 -2.15 1.58
C VAL A 36 3.72 -2.15 1.49
N TYR A 37 4.37 -2.25 2.63
CA TYR A 37 5.82 -2.41 2.74
C TYR A 37 6.14 -3.73 3.45
N ILE A 38 6.78 -4.66 2.75
CA ILE A 38 7.21 -5.95 3.30
C ILE A 38 8.53 -5.77 4.05
N ILE A 39 8.51 -6.00 5.35
CA ILE A 39 9.71 -5.98 6.21
C ILE A 39 10.41 -7.33 6.18
N LYS A 40 9.64 -8.42 6.33
CA LYS A 40 10.13 -9.79 6.33
C LYS A 40 9.04 -10.69 5.78
N SER A 41 9.22 -11.23 4.64
CA SER A 41 8.44 -12.30 4.01
C SER A 41 8.87 -12.50 2.57
N SER A 42 8.49 -13.64 2.00
CA SER A 42 8.56 -13.92 0.56
C SER A 42 7.34 -14.70 0.09
N GLY A 43 7.06 -14.64 -1.19
CA GLY A 43 5.93 -15.32 -1.79
C GLY A 43 5.50 -14.72 -3.12
N LYS A 44 4.18 -14.78 -3.40
CA LYS A 44 3.58 -14.20 -4.61
C LYS A 44 2.60 -13.10 -4.24
N ARG A 45 2.70 -11.97 -4.93
CA ARG A 45 1.78 -10.84 -4.88
C ARG A 45 0.84 -10.93 -6.08
N PHE A 46 -0.45 -10.75 -5.82
CA PHE A 46 -1.52 -10.67 -6.81
C PHE A 46 -2.12 -9.28 -6.74
N VAL A 47 -2.04 -8.51 -7.82
CA VAL A 47 -2.58 -7.14 -7.92
C VAL A 47 -3.25 -6.98 -9.27
N GLY A 48 -4.58 -6.87 -9.28
CA GLY A 48 -5.35 -6.91 -10.53
C GLY A 48 -5.10 -8.22 -11.28
N ASN A 49 -4.57 -8.12 -12.49
CA ASN A 49 -4.17 -9.27 -13.33
C ASN A 49 -2.68 -9.62 -13.20
N ASN A 50 -1.91 -8.81 -12.48
CA ASN A 50 -0.48 -9.03 -12.29
C ASN A 50 -0.23 -10.06 -11.18
N ILE A 51 0.67 -11.01 -11.46
CA ILE A 51 1.13 -12.02 -10.48
C ILE A 51 2.65 -12.05 -10.53
N GLU A 52 3.27 -11.58 -9.47
CA GLU A 52 4.73 -11.53 -9.36
C GLU A 52 5.23 -12.02 -8.00
N PRO A 53 6.46 -12.51 -7.92
CA PRO A 53 7.09 -12.77 -6.64
C PRO A 53 7.29 -11.45 -5.87
N TYR A 54 7.21 -11.53 -4.55
CA TYR A 54 7.63 -10.46 -3.66
C TYR A 54 8.67 -10.99 -2.67
N LEU A 55 9.51 -10.11 -2.20
CA LEU A 55 10.56 -10.37 -1.21
C LEU A 55 10.56 -9.27 -0.14
N GLU A 56 11.42 -9.45 0.84
CA GLU A 56 11.77 -8.39 1.81
C GLU A 56 12.17 -7.11 1.07
N GLY A 57 11.61 -6.00 1.49
CA GLY A 57 11.81 -4.69 0.88
C GLY A 57 10.79 -4.33 -0.19
N ASP A 58 9.90 -5.24 -0.59
CA ASP A 58 8.80 -4.94 -1.55
C ASP A 58 7.95 -3.78 -1.04
N LEU A 59 7.72 -2.81 -1.92
CA LEU A 59 6.96 -1.60 -1.63
C LEU A 59 6.00 -1.31 -2.78
N VAL A 60 4.70 -1.32 -2.49
CA VAL A 60 3.65 -1.06 -3.49
C VAL A 60 2.66 -0.02 -3.00
N LEU A 61 2.07 0.72 -3.94
CA LEU A 61 0.90 1.55 -3.74
C LEU A 61 -0.26 0.98 -4.57
N LEU A 62 -1.35 0.66 -3.89
CA LEU A 62 -2.57 0.08 -4.45
C LEU A 62 -3.67 1.12 -4.49
N GLY A 63 -4.34 1.23 -5.63
CA GLY A 63 -5.45 2.15 -5.84
C GLY A 63 -6.76 1.67 -5.21
N SER A 64 -7.69 2.61 -5.11
CA SER A 64 -9.06 2.35 -4.64
C SER A 64 -9.74 1.28 -5.50
N PHE A 65 -10.33 0.28 -4.86
CA PHE A 65 -11.02 -0.88 -5.49
C PHE A 65 -10.12 -1.80 -6.34
N LEU A 66 -8.81 -1.67 -6.31
CA LEU A 66 -7.91 -2.57 -7.01
C LEU A 66 -7.83 -3.91 -6.26
N PRO A 67 -8.23 -5.05 -6.86
CA PRO A 67 -8.16 -6.35 -6.20
C PRO A 67 -6.71 -6.76 -5.94
N HIS A 68 -6.46 -7.23 -4.72
CA HIS A 68 -5.12 -7.64 -4.33
C HIS A 68 -5.12 -8.73 -3.25
N THR A 69 -4.02 -9.46 -3.18
CA THR A 69 -3.69 -10.39 -2.09
C THR A 69 -2.22 -10.77 -2.14
N TYR A 70 -1.72 -11.29 -1.02
CA TYR A 70 -0.40 -11.86 -0.88
C TYR A 70 -0.51 -13.32 -0.46
N LYS A 71 0.29 -14.19 -1.06
CA LYS A 71 0.40 -15.58 -0.70
C LYS A 71 1.85 -15.88 -0.33
N SER A 72 2.08 -16.24 0.93
CA SER A 72 3.41 -16.57 1.43
C SER A 72 3.96 -17.85 0.80
N ASP A 73 5.28 -17.99 0.76
CA ASP A 73 5.94 -19.22 0.33
C ASP A 73 5.64 -20.40 1.28
N PRO A 74 5.76 -21.65 0.82
CA PRO A 74 5.41 -22.85 1.61
C PRO A 74 6.08 -22.92 2.98
N VAL A 75 7.27 -22.37 3.16
CA VAL A 75 8.02 -22.40 4.43
C VAL A 75 7.26 -21.69 5.57
N TYR A 76 6.47 -20.67 5.24
CA TYR A 76 5.69 -19.89 6.23
C TYR A 76 4.48 -20.66 6.80
N TYR A 77 4.09 -21.77 6.18
CA TYR A 77 2.95 -22.59 6.62
C TYR A 77 3.36 -23.73 7.56
N GLN A 78 4.66 -23.85 7.90
CA GLN A 78 5.21 -24.94 8.69
C GLN A 78 5.21 -24.66 10.20
N ASN A 79 4.57 -23.58 10.66
CA ASN A 79 4.56 -23.14 12.07
C ASN A 79 5.95 -22.97 12.69
N ASN A 80 6.94 -22.62 11.86
CA ASN A 80 8.29 -22.34 12.34
C ASN A 80 8.37 -20.88 12.79
N PRO A 81 8.72 -20.58 14.05
CA PRO A 81 8.77 -19.22 14.58
C PRO A 81 9.82 -18.32 13.89
N ASP A 82 10.81 -18.90 13.21
CA ASP A 82 11.82 -18.15 12.45
C ASP A 82 11.26 -17.57 11.14
N PHE A 83 10.15 -18.13 10.65
CA PHE A 83 9.46 -17.70 9.44
C PHE A 83 8.15 -16.99 9.78
N ARG A 84 8.21 -15.67 9.91
CA ARG A 84 7.04 -14.81 10.15
C ARG A 84 6.95 -13.73 9.10
N VAL A 85 5.74 -13.39 8.75
CA VAL A 85 5.44 -12.23 7.90
C VAL A 85 5.44 -10.97 8.77
N ASN A 86 6.31 -10.04 8.45
CA ASN A 86 6.25 -8.69 9.01
C ASN A 86 6.06 -7.68 7.87
N ALA A 87 5.08 -6.82 8.02
CA ALA A 87 4.77 -5.78 7.04
C ALA A 87 4.23 -4.51 7.71
N ILE A 88 4.37 -3.39 7.03
CA ILE A 88 3.69 -2.15 7.37
C ILE A 88 2.64 -1.89 6.30
N VAL A 89 1.40 -1.67 6.75
CA VAL A 89 0.29 -1.31 5.87
C VAL A 89 -0.26 0.04 6.29
N LEU A 90 -0.20 1.02 5.38
CA LEU A 90 -0.80 2.33 5.53
C LEU A 90 -1.98 2.45 4.56
N GLN A 91 -3.17 2.65 5.10
CA GLN A 91 -4.40 2.83 4.35
C GLN A 91 -4.91 4.26 4.54
N PHE A 92 -5.40 4.86 3.46
CA PHE A 92 -6.01 6.18 3.53
C PHE A 92 -7.24 6.27 2.63
N SER A 93 -8.26 7.01 3.12
CA SER A 93 -9.52 7.19 2.41
C SER A 93 -9.29 7.85 1.05
N LYS A 94 -10.02 7.41 0.02
CA LYS A 94 -9.99 8.07 -1.29
C LYS A 94 -10.40 9.54 -1.23
N ASN A 95 -11.12 9.94 -0.18
CA ASN A 95 -11.54 11.32 0.06
C ASN A 95 -10.52 12.11 0.90
N PHE A 96 -9.41 11.46 1.33
CA PHE A 96 -8.37 12.10 2.11
C PHE A 96 -7.74 13.25 1.32
N PHE A 97 -7.82 14.46 1.85
CA PHE A 97 -7.33 15.69 1.21
C PHE A 97 -7.82 15.91 -0.24
N GLN A 98 -8.96 15.30 -0.60
CA GLN A 98 -9.47 15.27 -1.98
C GLN A 98 -9.56 16.66 -2.61
N TYR A 99 -10.04 17.66 -1.87
CA TYR A 99 -10.15 19.02 -2.38
C TYR A 99 -8.78 19.62 -2.71
N ALA A 100 -7.82 19.53 -1.78
CA ALA A 100 -6.48 20.07 -1.98
C ALA A 100 -5.75 19.33 -3.11
N ILE A 101 -5.80 17.99 -3.12
CA ILE A 101 -5.17 17.16 -4.16
C ILE A 101 -5.76 17.48 -5.55
N GLY A 102 -7.06 17.73 -5.62
CA GLY A 102 -7.74 18.01 -6.88
C GLY A 102 -7.57 19.45 -7.41
N ASN A 103 -7.35 20.43 -6.52
CA ASN A 103 -7.45 21.86 -6.87
C ASN A 103 -6.18 22.68 -6.62
N TYR A 104 -5.26 22.22 -5.76
CA TYR A 104 -4.03 22.99 -5.50
C TYR A 104 -2.88 22.51 -6.39
N PRO A 105 -2.21 23.42 -7.11
CA PRO A 105 -1.10 23.07 -8.03
C PRO A 105 0.03 22.30 -7.34
N GLU A 106 0.27 22.53 -6.05
CA GLU A 106 1.29 21.87 -5.25
C GLU A 106 1.07 20.36 -5.13
N PHE A 107 -0.18 19.90 -5.27
CA PHE A 107 -0.55 18.48 -5.23
C PHE A 107 -0.61 17.80 -6.60
N TYR A 108 -0.27 18.50 -7.70
CA TYR A 108 -0.37 17.95 -9.06
C TYR A 108 0.33 16.59 -9.21
N LYS A 109 1.56 16.44 -8.67
CA LYS A 109 2.30 15.18 -8.72
C LYS A 109 1.65 14.08 -7.87
N VAL A 110 1.09 14.44 -6.71
CA VAL A 110 0.35 13.50 -5.86
C VAL A 110 -0.94 13.05 -6.55
N LYS A 111 -1.66 13.96 -7.22
CA LYS A 111 -2.83 13.63 -8.02
C LYS A 111 -2.50 12.59 -9.09
N ASN A 112 -1.45 12.82 -9.88
CA ASN A 112 -1.00 11.89 -10.91
C ASN A 112 -0.61 10.52 -10.32
N LEU A 113 0.11 10.52 -9.18
CA LEU A 113 0.45 9.29 -8.46
C LEU A 113 -0.80 8.48 -8.09
N LEU A 114 -1.84 9.13 -7.58
CA LEU A 114 -3.09 8.45 -7.18
C LEU A 114 -3.90 7.95 -8.39
N GLU A 115 -3.82 8.63 -9.54
CA GLU A 115 -4.37 8.15 -10.80
C GLU A 115 -3.62 6.91 -11.30
N GLU A 116 -2.30 6.93 -11.29
CA GLU A 116 -1.45 5.77 -11.63
C GLU A 116 -1.65 4.59 -10.66
N ALA A 117 -1.94 4.85 -9.38
CA ALA A 117 -2.17 3.82 -8.38
C ALA A 117 -3.34 2.87 -8.72
N GLN A 118 -4.26 3.28 -9.60
CA GLN A 118 -5.33 2.41 -10.10
C GLN A 118 -4.81 1.20 -10.89
N TYR A 119 -3.57 1.28 -11.38
CA TYR A 119 -2.87 0.17 -12.04
C TYR A 119 -2.00 -0.65 -11.08
N GLY A 120 -1.91 -0.22 -9.81
CA GLY A 120 -0.91 -0.69 -8.86
C GLY A 120 0.49 -0.21 -9.23
N ILE A 121 1.23 0.32 -8.27
CA ILE A 121 2.58 0.83 -8.49
C ILE A 121 3.55 0.06 -7.63
N TYR A 122 4.56 -0.54 -8.24
CA TYR A 122 5.72 -1.12 -7.55
C TYR A 122 6.86 -0.12 -7.55
N PHE A 123 7.45 0.11 -6.37
CA PHE A 123 8.59 1.00 -6.18
C PHE A 123 9.86 0.19 -6.05
N LYS A 124 10.73 0.28 -7.05
CA LYS A 124 12.01 -0.42 -7.07
C LYS A 124 12.95 0.14 -6.01
N SER A 125 13.84 -0.70 -5.51
CA SER A 125 14.79 -0.29 -4.47
C SER A 125 15.75 0.78 -4.98
N CYS A 126 15.78 1.92 -4.27
CA CYS A 126 16.69 3.04 -4.50
C CYS A 126 16.70 3.93 -3.24
N LYS A 127 17.55 4.96 -3.21
CA LYS A 127 17.69 5.87 -2.07
C LYS A 127 16.36 6.55 -1.68
N GLU A 128 15.56 6.94 -2.66
CA GLU A 128 14.26 7.57 -2.46
C GLU A 128 13.28 6.60 -1.80
N THR A 129 13.23 5.35 -2.26
CA THR A 129 12.35 4.32 -1.67
C THR A 129 12.79 3.94 -0.25
N ASP A 130 14.09 3.96 0.07
CA ASP A 130 14.58 3.78 1.44
C ASP A 130 14.10 4.90 2.36
N SER A 131 14.03 6.13 1.87
CA SER A 131 13.46 7.26 2.59
C SER A 131 11.97 7.07 2.86
N ILE A 132 11.20 6.57 1.89
CA ILE A 132 9.78 6.23 2.05
C ILE A 132 9.61 5.14 3.12
N LYS A 133 10.38 4.07 3.04
CA LYS A 133 10.37 2.95 4.00
C LYS A 133 10.67 3.42 5.43
N ASN A 134 11.64 4.32 5.60
CA ASN A 134 11.97 4.90 6.90
C ASN A 134 10.83 5.78 7.44
N LYS A 135 10.15 6.53 6.58
CA LYS A 135 8.97 7.31 6.98
C LYS A 135 7.81 6.42 7.41
N LEU A 136 7.55 5.33 6.70
CA LEU A 136 6.54 4.34 7.09
C LEU A 136 6.83 3.73 8.47
N LYS A 137 8.11 3.39 8.75
CA LYS A 137 8.52 2.90 10.09
C LYS A 137 8.27 3.94 11.18
N LYS A 138 8.59 5.22 10.94
CA LYS A 138 8.33 6.31 11.89
C LYS A 138 6.84 6.54 12.11
N ALA A 139 6.04 6.45 11.04
CA ALA A 139 4.60 6.67 11.08
C ALA A 139 3.86 5.70 12.01
N LEU A 140 4.39 4.50 12.27
CA LEU A 140 3.83 3.56 13.25
C LEU A 140 3.67 4.14 14.65
N ASN A 141 4.49 5.11 15.03
CA ASN A 141 4.47 5.77 16.34
C ASN A 141 3.69 7.10 16.34
N LEU A 142 3.16 7.52 15.18
CA LEU A 142 2.43 8.77 15.03
C LEU A 142 0.92 8.54 15.16
N LYS A 143 0.21 9.56 15.64
CA LYS A 143 -1.25 9.57 15.80
C LYS A 143 -1.81 10.93 15.39
N ASN A 144 -3.13 10.98 15.20
CA ASN A 144 -3.86 12.21 14.96
C ASN A 144 -3.26 13.03 13.80
N ILE A 145 -3.10 14.33 13.98
CA ILE A 145 -2.62 15.25 12.94
C ILE A 145 -1.21 14.91 12.47
N ASP A 146 -0.32 14.41 13.33
CA ASP A 146 1.04 14.03 12.95
C ASP A 146 1.06 12.88 11.94
N LEU A 147 0.18 11.89 12.11
CA LEU A 147 0.03 10.79 11.14
C LEU A 147 -0.53 11.31 9.80
N LEU A 148 -1.48 12.24 9.81
CA LEU A 148 -2.02 12.85 8.59
C LEU A 148 -0.92 13.61 7.82
N ILE A 149 -0.14 14.42 8.52
CA ILE A 149 0.98 15.18 7.93
C ILE A 149 2.03 14.22 7.37
N GLU A 150 2.37 13.16 8.09
CA GLU A 150 3.36 12.19 7.62
C GLU A 150 2.86 11.41 6.40
N CYS A 151 1.57 11.08 6.33
CA CYS A 151 0.95 10.47 5.14
C CYS A 151 1.11 11.38 3.91
N ILE A 152 0.84 12.68 4.02
CA ILE A 152 1.04 13.64 2.92
C ILE A 152 2.52 13.69 2.50
N LYS A 153 3.47 13.70 3.45
CA LYS A 153 4.91 13.68 3.14
C LYS A 153 5.32 12.40 2.42
N ILE A 154 4.78 11.25 2.82
CA ILE A 154 5.01 9.97 2.15
C ILE A 154 4.50 10.03 0.71
N LEU A 155 3.25 10.48 0.50
CA LEU A 155 2.67 10.61 -0.84
C LEU A 155 3.46 11.60 -1.72
N SER A 156 3.89 12.73 -1.15
CA SER A 156 4.74 13.69 -1.86
C SER A 156 6.06 13.06 -2.33
N LEU A 157 6.72 12.29 -1.46
CA LEU A 157 7.97 11.62 -1.80
C LEU A 157 7.75 10.51 -2.85
N MET A 158 6.70 9.71 -2.70
CA MET A 158 6.33 8.68 -3.69
C MET A 158 6.03 9.31 -5.07
N SER A 159 5.39 10.48 -5.10
CA SER A 159 5.01 11.16 -6.34
C SER A 159 6.21 11.69 -7.15
N THR A 160 7.36 11.87 -6.50
CA THR A 160 8.61 12.32 -7.14
C THR A 160 9.60 11.20 -7.40
N THR A 161 9.32 9.98 -6.95
CA THR A 161 10.17 8.81 -7.18
C THR A 161 9.99 8.30 -8.61
N GLU A 162 11.08 8.30 -9.38
CA GLU A 162 11.07 7.87 -10.78
C GLU A 162 11.23 6.35 -10.92
N ASN A 163 11.93 5.71 -9.99
CA ASN A 163 12.22 4.28 -10.01
C ASN A 163 10.99 3.45 -9.58
N LYS A 164 9.95 3.52 -10.39
CA LYS A 164 8.67 2.83 -10.19
C LYS A 164 8.16 2.21 -11.49
N GLU A 165 7.28 1.23 -11.38
CA GLU A 165 6.60 0.61 -12.53
C GLU A 165 5.13 0.33 -12.21
N LEU A 166 4.28 0.39 -13.23
CA LEU A 166 2.88 0.00 -13.14
C LEU A 166 2.77 -1.52 -13.23
N LEU A 167 1.93 -2.10 -12.37
CA LEU A 167 1.75 -3.55 -12.30
C LEU A 167 0.74 -4.07 -13.34
N ASN A 168 -0.16 -3.24 -13.83
CA ASN A 168 -1.14 -3.59 -14.86
C ASN A 168 -1.10 -2.58 -16.00
N GLU A 169 -1.37 -3.02 -17.21
CA GLU A 169 -1.50 -2.16 -18.39
C GLU A 169 -2.90 -1.56 -18.51
N ASP A 170 -3.92 -2.32 -18.09
CA ASP A 170 -5.31 -1.93 -18.16
C ASP A 170 -5.86 -1.50 -16.80
N TYR A 171 -6.76 -0.50 -16.83
CA TYR A 171 -7.51 -0.10 -15.66
C TYR A 171 -8.46 -1.22 -15.21
N PHE A 172 -8.25 -1.71 -14.00
CA PHE A 172 -9.13 -2.72 -13.42
C PHE A 172 -10.46 -2.08 -12.98
N ARG A 173 -11.55 -2.41 -13.68
CA ARG A 173 -12.90 -2.07 -13.25
C ARG A 173 -13.52 -3.29 -12.58
N PRO A 174 -13.73 -3.28 -11.25
CA PRO A 174 -14.49 -4.37 -10.63
C PRO A 174 -15.86 -4.44 -11.27
N SER A 175 -16.21 -5.59 -11.81
CA SER A 175 -17.59 -5.86 -12.24
C SER A 175 -18.43 -5.97 -10.97
N ILE A 176 -19.06 -4.88 -10.58
CA ILE A 176 -20.07 -4.88 -9.51
C ILE A 176 -21.29 -5.56 -10.12
N ARG A 177 -21.46 -6.83 -9.82
CA ARG A 177 -22.72 -7.56 -9.99
C ARG A 177 -23.49 -7.55 -8.70
#